data_3b206dbd3fee1eb866ff1ac850edc5e3
#
_entry.id   3b206dbd3fee1eb866ff1ac850edc5e3
#
_cell.length_a   1.000
_cell.length_b   1.000
_cell.length_c   1.000
_cell.angle_alpha   90.00
_cell.angle_beta   90.00
_cell.angle_gamma   90.00
#
_symmetry.space_group_name_H-M   'P 1'
#
loop_
_entity.id
_entity.type
_entity.pdbx_description
1 polymer ?
#
loop_
_entity_poly.entity_id
_entity_poly.type
_entity_poly.pdbx_seq_one_letter_code
_entity_poly.pdbx_strand_id
1 'polypeptide(L)'
;VVAESTAPVVASHSNARALTDVSRNLSDPEIQRIAAGGGVVHVAPFAGYLFDSNDPAIDGAIRKMRREAGIDEDYLYPFELYWEIKDAAVKTTFLGGVRALLGPISLETMLDHIDHIVALVGVDHVGIGTDFNHGSGIPSYSDASESFNVTLGLLRRGYSASDIEKIWEA
;
A
#
# COMPACT_ATOMS: atom_id res chain seq x y z
N VAL A 1 -4.85 -8.08 18.20
CA VAL A 1 -6.00 -7.20 17.94
C VAL A 1 -7.19 -8.02 17.44
N VAL A 2 -7.11 -8.69 16.27
CA VAL A 2 -8.27 -9.42 15.69
C VAL A 2 -8.84 -10.47 16.64
N ALA A 3 -8.00 -11.24 17.34
CA ALA A 3 -8.45 -12.30 18.27
C ALA A 3 -9.18 -11.76 19.52
N GLU A 4 -8.97 -10.51 19.87
CA GLU A 4 -9.54 -9.88 21.07
C GLU A 4 -10.69 -8.91 20.73
N SER A 5 -10.91 -8.65 19.44
CA SER A 5 -11.95 -7.73 18.99
C SER A 5 -13.31 -8.41 19.01
N THR A 6 -14.32 -7.71 19.53
CA THR A 6 -15.74 -8.10 19.47
C THR A 6 -16.48 -7.45 18.31
N ALA A 7 -15.78 -6.66 17.48
CA ALA A 7 -16.30 -5.97 16.30
C ALA A 7 -15.40 -6.26 15.09
N PRO A 8 -15.91 -6.13 13.86
CA PRO A 8 -15.10 -6.22 12.65
C PRO A 8 -13.89 -5.28 12.70
N VAL A 9 -12.74 -5.78 12.29
CA VAL A 9 -11.48 -5.01 12.26
C VAL A 9 -11.27 -4.47 10.86
N VAL A 10 -10.90 -3.19 10.75
CA VAL A 10 -10.55 -2.55 9.48
C VAL A 10 -9.04 -2.31 9.44
N ALA A 11 -8.38 -2.84 8.42
CA ALA A 11 -7.03 -2.44 8.04
C ALA A 11 -7.15 -1.30 7.03
N SER A 12 -7.14 -0.06 7.51
CA SER A 12 -7.52 1.14 6.74
C SER A 12 -6.56 1.50 5.59
N HIS A 13 -5.33 0.97 5.57
CA HIS A 13 -4.32 1.20 4.53
C HIS A 13 -3.21 0.14 4.63
N SER A 14 -3.47 -1.02 4.06
CA SER A 14 -2.50 -2.15 4.01
C SER A 14 -2.73 -2.98 2.75
N ASN A 15 -1.63 -3.42 2.13
CA ASN A 15 -1.69 -4.21 0.91
C ASN A 15 -1.34 -5.69 1.19
N ALA A 16 -1.27 -6.53 0.15
CA ALA A 16 -0.95 -7.94 0.31
C ALA A 16 0.57 -8.16 0.33
N ARG A 17 1.09 -8.76 1.41
CA ARG A 17 2.51 -9.08 1.55
C ARG A 17 2.98 -10.14 0.57
N ALA A 18 2.09 -11.01 0.11
CA ALA A 18 2.40 -12.00 -0.90
C ALA A 18 2.86 -11.40 -2.24
N LEU A 19 2.44 -10.16 -2.56
CA LEU A 19 2.85 -9.44 -3.77
C LEU A 19 4.01 -8.47 -3.50
N THR A 20 4.08 -7.88 -2.31
CA THR A 20 5.14 -6.95 -1.89
C THR A 20 5.53 -7.23 -0.45
N ASP A 21 6.67 -7.86 -0.24
CA ASP A 21 7.12 -8.29 1.10
C ASP A 21 7.73 -7.15 1.90
N VAL A 22 6.85 -6.29 2.41
CA VAL A 22 7.17 -5.22 3.35
C VAL A 22 6.33 -5.34 4.62
N SER A 23 6.87 -4.88 5.75
CA SER A 23 6.23 -5.03 7.07
C SER A 23 4.87 -4.32 7.20
N ARG A 24 4.60 -3.34 6.34
CA ARG A 24 3.33 -2.60 6.30
C ARG A 24 2.20 -3.36 5.61
N ASN A 25 2.54 -4.39 4.83
CA ASN A 25 1.58 -5.25 4.16
C ASN A 25 1.20 -6.44 5.04
N LEU A 26 -0.02 -6.94 4.83
CA LEU A 26 -0.60 -8.07 5.56
C LEU A 26 -0.27 -9.39 4.85
N SER A 27 0.10 -10.40 5.63
CA SER A 27 0.20 -11.77 5.13
C SER A 27 -1.18 -12.36 4.84
N ASP A 28 -1.26 -13.37 3.97
CA ASP A 28 -2.51 -14.05 3.64
C ASP A 28 -3.25 -14.58 4.89
N PRO A 29 -2.59 -15.21 5.90
CA PRO A 29 -3.25 -15.60 7.13
C PRO A 29 -3.83 -14.42 7.94
N GLU A 30 -3.19 -13.23 7.91
CA GLU A 30 -3.71 -12.03 8.57
C GLU A 30 -4.95 -11.50 7.84
N ILE A 31 -4.92 -11.45 6.50
CA ILE A 31 -6.07 -11.06 5.66
C ILE A 31 -7.25 -12.00 5.91
N GLN A 32 -7.02 -13.32 5.87
CA GLN A 32 -8.04 -14.33 6.12
C GLN A 32 -8.65 -14.20 7.53
N ARG A 33 -7.84 -13.88 8.53
CA ARG A 33 -8.32 -13.69 9.90
C ARG A 33 -9.17 -12.44 10.06
N ILE A 34 -8.80 -11.34 9.38
CA ILE A 34 -9.61 -10.11 9.34
C ILE A 34 -10.96 -10.41 8.70
N ALA A 35 -10.97 -11.04 7.54
CA ALA A 35 -12.20 -11.39 6.82
C ALA A 35 -13.10 -12.36 7.62
N ALA A 36 -12.52 -13.37 8.27
CA ALA A 36 -13.27 -14.31 9.11
C ALA A 36 -13.98 -13.63 10.30
N GLY A 37 -13.49 -12.47 10.73
CA GLY A 37 -14.14 -11.60 11.72
C GLY A 37 -15.12 -10.59 11.12
N GLY A 38 -15.45 -10.68 9.84
CA GLY A 38 -16.31 -9.71 9.12
C GLY A 38 -15.61 -8.39 8.80
N GLY A 39 -14.29 -8.33 8.92
CA GLY A 39 -13.49 -7.13 8.70
C GLY A 39 -13.11 -6.91 7.23
N VAL A 40 -12.44 -5.78 6.97
CA VAL A 40 -12.09 -5.32 5.63
C VAL A 40 -10.62 -4.88 5.59
N VAL A 41 -9.98 -5.11 4.44
CA VAL A 41 -8.63 -4.62 4.14
C VAL A 41 -8.72 -3.58 3.02
N HIS A 42 -8.31 -2.35 3.30
CA HIS A 42 -8.27 -1.27 2.31
C HIS A 42 -6.89 -1.21 1.67
N VAL A 43 -6.85 -1.41 0.36
CA VAL A 43 -5.63 -1.30 -0.46
C VAL A 43 -5.32 0.16 -0.72
N ALA A 44 -4.08 0.57 -0.45
CA ALA A 44 -3.65 1.96 -0.55
C ALA A 44 -2.67 2.16 -1.73
N PRO A 45 -2.76 3.30 -2.45
CA PRO A 45 -1.84 3.67 -3.53
C PRO A 45 -0.52 4.23 -2.96
N PHE A 46 0.09 3.53 -2.01
CA PHE A 46 1.33 3.97 -1.39
C PHE A 46 2.53 3.24 -2.01
N ALA A 47 3.42 4.00 -2.64
CA ALA A 47 4.56 3.45 -3.39
C ALA A 47 5.38 2.45 -2.56
N GLY A 48 5.62 2.73 -1.27
CA GLY A 48 6.36 1.84 -0.39
C GLY A 48 5.65 0.53 -0.01
N TYR A 49 4.37 0.40 -0.33
CA TYR A 49 3.58 -0.83 -0.09
C TYR A 49 3.35 -1.63 -1.38
N LEU A 50 3.61 -1.01 -2.52
CA LEU A 50 3.38 -1.59 -3.85
C LEU A 50 4.67 -2.01 -4.55
N PHE A 51 5.82 -1.58 -4.03
CA PHE A 51 7.12 -1.89 -4.61
C PHE A 51 7.90 -2.85 -3.72
N ASP A 52 8.19 -4.04 -4.24
CA ASP A 52 9.10 -4.99 -3.60
C ASP A 52 10.49 -4.87 -4.23
N SER A 53 11.47 -4.38 -3.44
CA SER A 53 12.86 -4.31 -3.86
C SER A 53 13.63 -5.54 -3.40
N ASN A 54 13.54 -6.61 -4.15
CA ASN A 54 14.48 -7.74 -4.02
C ASN A 54 15.82 -7.45 -4.73
N ASP A 55 16.01 -6.23 -5.27
CA ASP A 55 17.26 -5.81 -5.90
C ASP A 55 18.25 -5.26 -4.85
N PRO A 56 19.38 -5.96 -4.59
CA PRO A 56 20.37 -5.51 -3.62
C PRO A 56 20.98 -4.14 -3.94
N ALA A 57 20.98 -3.70 -5.20
CA ALA A 57 21.48 -2.38 -5.58
C ALA A 57 20.52 -1.28 -5.13
N ILE A 58 19.21 -1.50 -5.26
CA ILE A 58 18.17 -0.57 -4.78
C ILE A 58 18.18 -0.54 -3.26
N ASP A 59 18.22 -1.71 -2.59
CA ASP A 59 18.33 -1.78 -1.12
C ASP A 59 19.55 -1.02 -0.61
N GLY A 60 20.71 -1.26 -1.21
CA GLY A 60 21.95 -0.56 -0.86
C GLY A 60 21.87 0.96 -1.07
N ALA A 61 21.20 1.42 -2.13
CA ALA A 61 20.97 2.84 -2.38
C ALA A 61 20.03 3.47 -1.34
N ILE A 62 18.96 2.78 -0.95
CA ILE A 62 18.04 3.22 0.10
C ILE A 62 18.79 3.34 1.44
N ARG A 63 19.55 2.32 1.86
CA ARG A 63 20.36 2.34 3.08
C ARG A 63 21.35 3.51 3.10
N LYS A 64 22.01 3.78 1.96
CA LYS A 64 22.88 4.94 1.83
C LYS A 64 22.13 6.25 2.05
N MET A 65 20.97 6.45 1.40
CA MET A 65 20.15 7.64 1.57
C MET A 65 19.69 7.83 3.02
N ARG A 66 19.35 6.75 3.71
CA ARG A 66 18.95 6.77 5.12
C ARG A 66 20.09 7.25 6.01
N ARG A 67 21.31 6.72 5.83
CA ARG A 67 22.50 7.21 6.54
C ARG A 67 22.78 8.69 6.27
N GLU A 68 22.68 9.12 5.01
CA GLU A 68 22.87 10.53 4.63
C GLU A 68 21.79 11.45 5.22
N ALA A 69 20.58 10.94 5.42
CA ALA A 69 19.50 11.66 6.08
C ALA A 69 19.57 11.63 7.62
N GLY A 70 20.53 10.91 8.20
CA GLY A 70 20.73 10.81 9.66
C GLY A 70 19.71 9.94 10.38
N ILE A 71 19.10 8.99 9.69
CA ILE A 71 18.18 7.97 10.25
C ILE A 71 18.80 6.57 10.13
N ASP A 72 18.26 5.60 10.88
CA ASP A 72 18.74 4.23 10.87
C ASP A 72 18.77 3.68 9.45
N GLU A 73 19.87 3.02 9.07
CA GLU A 73 19.99 2.40 7.75
C GLU A 73 19.19 1.11 7.63
N ASP A 74 18.96 0.40 8.73
CA ASP A 74 18.05 -0.73 8.77
C ASP A 74 16.62 -0.26 8.76
N TYR A 75 15.78 -0.91 7.96
CA TYR A 75 14.40 -0.50 7.76
C TYR A 75 13.51 -1.71 7.44
N LEU A 76 12.23 -1.60 7.77
CA LEU A 76 11.19 -2.57 7.46
C LEU A 76 10.39 -2.19 6.21
N TYR A 77 10.41 -0.91 5.83
CA TYR A 77 9.93 -0.42 4.53
C TYR A 77 10.67 0.89 4.16
N PRO A 78 10.78 1.23 2.86
CA PRO A 78 11.72 2.26 2.39
C PRO A 78 11.60 3.64 3.04
N PHE A 79 10.41 4.08 3.42
CA PHE A 79 10.14 5.40 4.01
C PHE A 79 10.12 5.40 5.54
N GLU A 80 10.44 4.28 6.20
CA GLU A 80 10.39 4.21 7.66
C GLU A 80 11.26 5.29 8.32
N LEU A 81 10.79 5.86 9.43
CA LEU A 81 11.46 6.91 10.21
C LEU A 81 11.67 8.25 9.48
N TYR A 82 11.10 8.47 8.29
CA TYR A 82 11.25 9.77 7.59
C TYR A 82 10.82 10.99 8.44
N TRP A 83 9.94 10.78 9.42
CA TRP A 83 9.47 11.82 10.35
C TRP A 83 10.55 12.25 11.35
N GLU A 84 11.60 11.45 11.56
CA GLU A 84 12.73 11.80 12.42
C GLU A 84 13.71 12.76 11.75
N ILE A 85 13.69 12.89 10.43
CA ILE A 85 14.52 13.84 9.68
C ILE A 85 14.06 15.25 10.01
N LYS A 86 14.89 16.01 10.74
CA LYS A 86 14.55 17.35 11.24
C LYS A 86 14.69 18.44 10.16
N ASP A 87 15.71 18.33 9.30
CA ASP A 87 15.94 19.28 8.23
C ASP A 87 14.98 19.03 7.07
N ALA A 88 14.20 20.06 6.70
CA ALA A 88 13.18 19.96 5.66
C ALA A 88 13.76 19.68 4.26
N ALA A 89 14.95 20.24 3.96
CA ALA A 89 15.60 20.03 2.66
C ALA A 89 16.13 18.62 2.55
N VAL A 90 16.76 18.10 3.63
CA VAL A 90 17.21 16.71 3.72
C VAL A 90 16.02 15.75 3.60
N LYS A 91 14.91 16.03 4.31
CA LYS A 91 13.69 15.24 4.23
C LYS A 91 13.13 15.18 2.80
N THR A 92 13.04 16.33 2.13
CA THR A 92 12.57 16.41 0.75
C THR A 92 13.47 15.62 -0.20
N THR A 93 14.79 15.74 -0.04
CA THR A 93 15.78 15.00 -0.83
C THR A 93 15.64 13.49 -0.61
N PHE A 94 15.53 13.05 0.66
CA PHE A 94 15.33 11.67 1.00
C PHE A 94 14.06 11.08 0.37
N LEU A 95 12.91 11.72 0.58
CA LEU A 95 11.63 11.25 0.05
C LEU A 95 11.59 11.19 -1.47
N GLY A 96 12.15 12.23 -2.14
CA GLY A 96 12.26 12.26 -3.60
C GLY A 96 13.21 11.19 -4.14
N GLY A 97 14.34 11.00 -3.50
CA GLY A 97 15.33 9.99 -3.87
C GLY A 97 14.82 8.57 -3.73
N VAL A 98 14.17 8.26 -2.60
CA VAL A 98 13.55 6.95 -2.40
C VAL A 98 12.46 6.69 -3.45
N ARG A 99 11.56 7.67 -3.69
CA ARG A 99 10.53 7.54 -4.75
C ARG A 99 11.13 7.25 -6.12
N ALA A 100 12.22 7.93 -6.47
CA ALA A 100 12.90 7.72 -7.75
C ALA A 100 13.51 6.30 -7.86
N LEU A 101 14.02 5.74 -6.77
CA LEU A 101 14.57 4.38 -6.73
C LEU A 101 13.48 3.32 -6.85
N LEU A 102 12.30 3.56 -6.28
CA LEU A 102 11.20 2.58 -6.33
C LEU A 102 10.65 2.38 -7.74
N GLY A 103 10.99 3.25 -8.69
CA GLY A 103 10.59 3.10 -10.09
C GLY A 103 9.12 3.39 -10.36
N PRO A 104 8.64 3.10 -11.58
CA PRO A 104 7.27 3.36 -11.99
C PRO A 104 6.34 2.33 -11.37
N ILE A 105 5.62 2.73 -10.32
CA ILE A 105 4.51 1.96 -9.78
C ILE A 105 3.25 2.41 -10.50
N SER A 106 2.53 1.47 -11.07
CA SER A 106 1.32 1.76 -11.85
C SER A 106 0.05 1.50 -11.03
N LEU A 107 -1.08 2.04 -11.51
CA LEU A 107 -2.40 1.69 -11.01
C LEU A 107 -2.66 0.17 -11.12
N GLU A 108 -2.15 -0.48 -12.16
CA GLU A 108 -2.30 -1.93 -12.35
C GLU A 108 -1.67 -2.71 -11.19
N THR A 109 -0.51 -2.27 -10.68
CA THR A 109 0.11 -2.89 -9.49
C THR A 109 -0.80 -2.82 -8.26
N MET A 110 -1.48 -1.68 -8.04
CA MET A 110 -2.46 -1.55 -6.95
C MET A 110 -3.65 -2.49 -7.16
N LEU A 111 -4.15 -2.58 -8.38
CA LEU A 111 -5.27 -3.47 -8.73
C LEU A 111 -4.91 -4.95 -8.57
N ASP A 112 -3.64 -5.35 -8.80
CA ASP A 112 -3.17 -6.71 -8.54
C ASP A 112 -3.31 -7.07 -7.06
N HIS A 113 -3.06 -6.14 -6.14
CA HIS A 113 -3.29 -6.34 -4.71
C HIS A 113 -4.78 -6.52 -4.37
N ILE A 114 -5.67 -5.78 -5.02
CA ILE A 114 -7.12 -5.95 -4.88
C ILE A 114 -7.52 -7.35 -5.37
N ASP A 115 -7.08 -7.75 -6.57
CA ASP A 115 -7.36 -9.07 -7.14
C ASP A 115 -6.91 -10.21 -6.21
N HIS A 116 -5.70 -10.08 -5.64
CA HIS A 116 -5.16 -11.06 -4.70
C HIS A 116 -6.07 -11.21 -3.46
N ILE A 117 -6.46 -10.10 -2.85
CA ILE A 117 -7.31 -10.11 -1.65
C ILE A 117 -8.70 -10.65 -2.00
N VAL A 118 -9.29 -10.24 -3.13
CA VAL A 118 -10.59 -10.76 -3.59
C VAL A 118 -10.53 -12.26 -3.83
N ALA A 119 -9.46 -12.75 -4.47
CA ALA A 119 -9.27 -14.19 -4.70
C ALA A 119 -9.12 -14.98 -3.39
N LEU A 120 -8.54 -14.35 -2.36
CA LEU A 120 -8.26 -14.99 -1.07
C LEU A 120 -9.50 -15.04 -0.16
N VAL A 121 -10.27 -13.95 -0.08
CA VAL A 121 -11.34 -13.79 0.94
C VAL A 121 -12.68 -13.26 0.39
N GLY A 122 -12.76 -12.92 -0.89
CA GLY A 122 -13.96 -12.38 -1.52
C GLY A 122 -14.04 -10.85 -1.50
N VAL A 123 -14.92 -10.34 -2.36
CA VAL A 123 -15.08 -8.89 -2.61
C VAL A 123 -15.64 -8.12 -1.42
N ASP A 124 -16.36 -8.78 -0.52
CA ASP A 124 -16.96 -8.15 0.67
C ASP A 124 -15.92 -7.76 1.76
N HIS A 125 -14.66 -8.13 1.56
CA HIS A 125 -13.57 -7.95 2.53
C HIS A 125 -12.41 -7.10 2.01
N VAL A 126 -12.60 -6.40 0.89
CA VAL A 126 -11.60 -5.50 0.32
C VAL A 126 -12.20 -4.14 0.00
N GLY A 127 -11.43 -3.08 0.28
CA GLY A 127 -11.82 -1.70 -0.01
C GLY A 127 -10.66 -0.86 -0.53
N ILE A 128 -10.92 0.42 -0.76
CA ILE A 128 -9.94 1.40 -1.21
C ILE A 128 -9.54 2.31 -0.06
N GLY A 129 -8.27 2.24 0.34
CA GLY A 129 -7.66 3.20 1.25
C GLY A 129 -6.83 4.20 0.46
N THR A 130 -6.90 5.49 0.77
CA THR A 130 -6.17 6.50 0.00
C THR A 130 -4.86 6.93 0.63
N ASP A 131 -4.88 7.27 1.92
CA ASP A 131 -3.73 7.80 2.67
C ASP A 131 -3.05 9.02 1.98
N PHE A 132 -3.80 9.77 1.15
CA PHE A 132 -3.27 10.88 0.34
C PHE A 132 -2.65 11.99 1.18
N ASN A 133 -3.20 12.27 2.35
CA ASN A 133 -2.71 13.29 3.27
C ASN A 133 -1.37 12.92 3.94
N HIS A 134 -0.91 11.67 3.82
CA HIS A 134 0.40 11.20 4.29
C HIS A 134 1.40 10.93 3.17
N GLY A 135 1.12 11.44 1.96
CA GLY A 135 2.04 11.38 0.83
C GLY A 135 1.96 10.09 0.03
N SER A 136 0.85 9.38 0.10
CA SER A 136 0.54 8.32 -0.85
C SER A 136 0.19 8.94 -2.22
N GLY A 137 -0.04 8.09 -3.18
CA GLY A 137 -0.37 8.45 -4.56
C GLY A 137 0.61 7.81 -5.54
N ILE A 138 0.05 7.31 -6.62
CA ILE A 138 0.76 6.68 -7.73
C ILE A 138 0.26 7.31 -9.04
N PRO A 139 1.00 7.18 -10.16
CA PRO A 139 0.51 7.65 -11.45
C PRO A 139 -0.89 7.10 -11.76
N SER A 140 -1.80 7.99 -12.16
CA SER A 140 -3.22 7.74 -12.42
C SER A 140 -4.10 7.51 -11.17
N TYR A 141 -3.55 7.58 -9.96
CA TYR A 141 -4.31 7.65 -8.71
C TYR A 141 -3.49 8.37 -7.62
N SER A 142 -3.30 9.68 -7.83
CA SER A 142 -2.53 10.56 -6.93
C SER A 142 -3.40 11.43 -6.02
N ASP A 143 -4.69 11.56 -6.36
CA ASP A 143 -5.68 12.27 -5.56
C ASP A 143 -7.11 11.77 -5.88
N ALA A 144 -8.10 12.30 -5.16
CA ALA A 144 -9.49 11.87 -5.28
C ALA A 144 -10.13 12.14 -6.65
N SER A 145 -9.62 13.12 -7.42
CA SER A 145 -10.15 13.41 -8.77
C SER A 145 -9.86 12.30 -9.77
N GLU A 146 -8.87 11.46 -9.48
CA GLU A 146 -8.46 10.32 -10.30
C GLU A 146 -9.14 8.99 -9.91
N SER A 147 -10.05 8.99 -8.91
CA SER A 147 -10.76 7.77 -8.43
C SER A 147 -11.49 7.01 -9.54
N PHE A 148 -11.93 7.70 -10.60
CA PHE A 148 -12.55 7.06 -11.74
C PHE A 148 -11.61 6.09 -12.48
N ASN A 149 -10.29 6.31 -12.43
CA ASN A 149 -9.32 5.42 -13.04
C ASN A 149 -9.29 4.04 -12.36
N VAL A 150 -9.47 4.01 -11.02
CA VAL A 150 -9.59 2.76 -10.26
C VAL A 150 -10.84 2.00 -10.71
N THR A 151 -11.99 2.68 -10.79
CA THR A 151 -13.25 2.11 -11.28
C THR A 151 -13.10 1.52 -12.68
N LEU A 152 -12.46 2.24 -13.60
CA LEU A 152 -12.19 1.75 -14.96
C LEU A 152 -11.26 0.55 -14.96
N GLY A 153 -10.24 0.55 -14.11
CA GLY A 153 -9.32 -0.57 -13.94
C GLY A 153 -10.04 -1.84 -13.47
N LEU A 154 -10.89 -1.72 -12.47
CA LEU A 154 -11.70 -2.84 -11.96
C LEU A 154 -12.68 -3.36 -13.02
N LEU A 155 -13.36 -2.47 -13.77
CA LEU A 155 -14.23 -2.87 -14.88
C LEU A 155 -13.46 -3.67 -15.96
N ARG A 156 -12.25 -3.24 -16.33
CA ARG A 156 -11.42 -3.93 -17.32
C ARG A 156 -10.97 -5.31 -16.84
N ARG A 157 -10.87 -5.51 -15.54
CA ARG A 157 -10.54 -6.81 -14.89
C ARG A 157 -11.76 -7.71 -14.72
N GLY A 158 -12.96 -7.23 -15.12
CA GLY A 158 -14.18 -8.03 -15.16
C GLY A 158 -15.02 -7.98 -13.88
N TYR A 159 -14.73 -7.05 -12.95
CA TYR A 159 -15.58 -6.82 -11.79
C TYR A 159 -16.95 -6.29 -12.25
N SER A 160 -18.03 -6.82 -11.66
CA SER A 160 -19.36 -6.30 -11.88
C SER A 160 -19.55 -4.92 -11.23
N ALA A 161 -20.57 -4.17 -11.66
CA ALA A 161 -20.90 -2.91 -11.03
C ALA A 161 -21.18 -3.06 -9.52
N SER A 162 -21.83 -4.16 -9.14
CA SER A 162 -22.09 -4.48 -7.71
C SER A 162 -20.82 -4.77 -6.94
N ASP A 163 -19.83 -5.46 -7.53
CA ASP A 163 -18.56 -5.71 -6.86
C ASP A 163 -17.76 -4.41 -6.66
N ILE A 164 -17.78 -3.54 -7.66
CA ILE A 164 -17.11 -2.23 -7.60
C ILE A 164 -17.75 -1.34 -6.55
N GLU A 165 -19.09 -1.34 -6.46
CA GLU A 165 -19.83 -0.63 -5.40
C GLU A 165 -19.38 -1.11 -4.01
N LYS A 166 -19.33 -2.41 -3.77
CA LYS A 166 -18.84 -2.99 -2.52
C LYS A 166 -17.41 -2.58 -2.17
N ILE A 167 -16.50 -2.59 -3.16
CA ILE A 167 -15.10 -2.19 -2.96
C ILE A 167 -14.99 -0.70 -2.57
N TRP A 168 -15.88 0.16 -3.08
CA TRP A 168 -15.88 1.58 -2.73
C TRP A 168 -16.58 1.92 -1.43
N GLU A 169 -17.54 1.10 -1.00
CA GLU A 169 -18.35 1.30 0.20
C GLU A 169 -17.81 0.57 1.45
N ALA A 170 -16.79 -0.26 1.28
CA ALA A 170 -16.22 -1.12 2.30
C ALA A 170 -15.55 -0.36 3.47
#